data_8cdf7606448e9b70ec52c4b64f9613c0
#
_entry.id   8cdf7606448e9b70ec52c4b64f9613c0
#
_cell.length_a   1.000
_cell.length_b   1.000
_cell.length_c   1.000
_cell.angle_alpha   90.00
_cell.angle_beta   90.00
_cell.angle_gamma   90.00
#
_symmetry.space_group_name_H-M   'P 1'
#
loop_
_entity.id
_entity.type
_entity.pdbx_description
1 polymer ?
#
loop_
_entity_poly.entity_id
_entity_poly.type
_entity_poly.pdbx_seq_one_letter_code
_entity_poly.pdbx_strand_id
1 'polypeptide(L)'
;MVNILLESIEYIEKQLSLNKELDNDHKNRASKDGIFYPDKYFALESKRIVFVLKETYSPVGDNAYSPVLNPDNTDSIRGTNRASKILVNSFGKEGLLSGVGYMNISKKAMDLVDGKTNSKGSSLRKSFLRDKKYVWEQLKAMDPRYVICGGTFGYLWKDLKSVYGSLFYRVKFISNQKLNSHSDTRLSLWRMKDKAYPVFIQTYHPSCPR
;
A
#
# COMPACT_ATOMS: atom_id res chain seq x y z
N MET A 1 1.38 -26.62 -4.32
CA MET A 1 2.18 -26.41 -3.10
C MET A 1 3.61 -25.96 -3.38
N VAL A 2 4.38 -26.63 -4.22
CA VAL A 2 5.79 -26.28 -4.51
C VAL A 2 5.92 -24.85 -5.08
N ASN A 3 5.02 -24.43 -5.95
CA ASN A 3 5.06 -23.10 -6.60
C ASN A 3 4.84 -21.96 -5.60
N ILE A 4 3.92 -22.11 -4.66
CA ILE A 4 3.60 -21.09 -3.63
C ILE A 4 4.79 -20.89 -2.70
N LEU A 5 5.46 -21.96 -2.31
CA LEU A 5 6.64 -21.87 -1.47
C LEU A 5 7.78 -21.13 -2.19
N LEU A 6 7.97 -21.41 -3.48
CA LEU A 6 8.97 -20.73 -4.29
C LEU A 6 8.69 -19.23 -4.41
N GLU A 7 7.46 -18.85 -4.77
CA GLU A 7 7.04 -17.44 -4.84
C GLU A 7 7.25 -16.71 -3.50
N SER A 8 6.97 -17.38 -2.39
CA SER A 8 7.17 -16.84 -1.04
C SER A 8 8.65 -16.61 -0.73
N ILE A 9 9.51 -17.56 -1.08
CA ILE A 9 10.97 -17.44 -0.88
C ILE A 9 11.54 -16.31 -1.74
N GLU A 10 11.23 -16.29 -3.02
CA GLU A 10 11.67 -15.22 -3.93
C GLU A 10 11.25 -13.83 -3.46
N TYR A 11 10.01 -13.71 -2.97
CA TYR A 11 9.53 -12.47 -2.37
C TYR A 11 10.34 -12.09 -1.13
N ILE A 12 10.57 -13.02 -0.21
CA ILE A 12 11.32 -12.75 1.04
C ILE A 12 12.74 -12.29 0.73
N GLU A 13 13.44 -12.99 -0.16
CA GLU A 13 14.80 -12.64 -0.56
C GLU A 13 14.84 -11.23 -1.20
N LYS A 14 13.92 -10.96 -2.11
CA LYS A 14 13.80 -9.64 -2.74
C LYS A 14 13.49 -8.55 -1.72
N GLN A 15 12.58 -8.80 -0.79
CA GLN A 15 12.20 -7.84 0.25
C GLN A 15 13.36 -7.56 1.22
N LEU A 16 14.12 -8.57 1.60
CA LEU A 16 15.32 -8.40 2.44
C LEU A 16 16.38 -7.55 1.75
N SER A 17 16.63 -7.80 0.47
CA SER A 17 17.55 -6.99 -0.33
C SER A 17 17.11 -5.53 -0.40
N LEU A 18 15.84 -5.29 -0.71
CA LEU A 18 15.28 -3.93 -0.78
C LEU A 18 15.30 -3.21 0.56
N ASN A 19 15.02 -3.92 1.65
CA ASN A 19 15.07 -3.34 3.00
C ASN A 19 16.50 -2.92 3.36
N LYS A 20 17.51 -3.72 3.01
CA LYS A 20 18.92 -3.37 3.25
C LYS A 20 19.33 -2.11 2.48
N GLU A 21 18.94 -2.00 1.22
CA GLU A 21 19.20 -0.78 0.43
C GLU A 21 18.48 0.44 1.03
N LEU A 22 17.21 0.28 1.41
CA LEU A 22 16.40 1.33 2.03
C LEU A 22 16.96 1.80 3.37
N ASP A 23 17.43 0.88 4.22
CA ASP A 23 18.02 1.22 5.50
C ASP A 23 19.32 2.03 5.32
N ASN A 24 20.12 1.69 4.31
CA ASN A 24 21.31 2.48 3.96
C ASN A 24 20.93 3.89 3.49
N ASP A 25 19.96 3.99 2.56
CA ASP A 25 19.53 5.27 1.99
C ASP A 25 18.85 6.18 3.01
N HIS A 26 18.14 5.60 3.96
CA HIS A 26 17.34 6.32 4.97
C HIS A 26 17.91 6.28 6.39
N LYS A 27 19.16 5.82 6.55
CA LYS A 27 19.84 5.78 7.86
C LYS A 27 19.02 5.06 8.92
N ASN A 28 18.59 3.84 8.62
CA ASN A 28 17.75 2.99 9.47
C ASN A 28 16.36 3.57 9.82
N ARG A 29 15.87 4.51 9.02
CA ARG A 29 14.52 5.08 9.16
C ARG A 29 13.61 4.70 7.99
N ALA A 30 13.89 3.57 7.36
CA ALA A 30 13.05 3.06 6.29
C ALA A 30 11.70 2.55 6.82
N SER A 31 10.64 2.79 6.05
CA SER A 31 9.35 2.19 6.30
C SER A 31 9.42 0.69 6.00
N LYS A 32 9.13 -0.13 6.99
CA LYS A 32 9.11 -1.61 6.85
C LYS A 32 7.76 -2.05 6.30
N ASP A 33 7.63 -1.89 5.01
CA ASP A 33 6.44 -2.30 4.25
C ASP A 33 6.57 -3.77 3.84
N GLY A 34 5.47 -4.40 3.47
CA GLY A 34 5.53 -5.73 2.89
C GLY A 34 4.28 -6.58 3.10
N ILE A 35 4.47 -7.87 2.96
CA ILE A 35 3.50 -8.92 3.21
C ILE A 35 3.88 -9.60 4.52
N PHE A 36 2.92 -9.78 5.43
CA PHE A 36 3.18 -10.39 6.75
C PHE A 36 3.34 -11.90 6.70
N TYR A 37 2.51 -12.56 5.89
CA TYR A 37 2.51 -14.02 5.72
C TYR A 37 2.61 -14.36 4.24
N PRO A 38 3.82 -14.37 3.66
CA PRO A 38 4.00 -14.57 2.23
C PRO A 38 3.40 -15.88 1.72
N ASP A 39 3.57 -16.97 2.44
CA ASP A 39 3.00 -18.28 2.13
C ASP A 39 1.47 -18.25 1.99
N LYS A 40 0.79 -17.60 2.92
CA LYS A 40 -0.67 -17.41 2.89
C LYS A 40 -1.10 -16.44 1.80
N TYR A 41 -0.35 -15.35 1.62
CA TYR A 41 -0.65 -14.36 0.60
C TYR A 41 -0.57 -14.95 -0.81
N PHE A 42 0.51 -15.65 -1.12
CA PHE A 42 0.70 -16.26 -2.44
C PHE A 42 -0.24 -17.44 -2.69
N ALA A 43 -0.72 -18.11 -1.64
CA ALA A 43 -1.77 -19.13 -1.76
C ALA A 43 -3.13 -18.55 -2.22
N LEU A 44 -3.36 -17.24 -2.05
CA LEU A 44 -4.60 -16.57 -2.44
C LEU A 44 -4.53 -15.97 -3.85
N GLU A 45 -4.23 -16.77 -4.87
CA GLU A 45 -3.99 -16.35 -6.26
C GLU A 45 -4.93 -15.25 -6.78
N SER A 46 -6.23 -15.36 -6.51
CA SER A 46 -7.23 -14.41 -7.01
C SER A 46 -7.49 -13.22 -6.09
N LYS A 47 -6.92 -13.19 -4.87
CA LYS A 47 -7.26 -12.22 -3.83
C LYS A 47 -6.06 -11.48 -3.26
N ARG A 48 -4.93 -11.44 -3.97
CA ARG A 48 -3.74 -10.70 -3.56
C ARG A 48 -4.02 -9.22 -3.60
N ILE A 49 -4.17 -8.58 -2.43
CA ILE A 49 -4.50 -7.17 -2.28
C ILE A 49 -3.30 -6.44 -1.69
N VAL A 50 -2.90 -5.32 -2.28
CA VAL A 50 -1.89 -4.42 -1.72
C VAL A 50 -2.49 -3.04 -1.49
N PHE A 51 -2.34 -2.55 -0.26
CA PHE A 51 -2.66 -1.17 0.08
C PHE A 51 -1.44 -0.29 -0.14
N VAL A 52 -1.60 0.77 -0.94
CA VAL A 52 -0.59 1.79 -1.15
C VAL A 52 -1.01 3.06 -0.43
N LEU A 53 -0.31 3.35 0.66
CA LEU A 53 -0.56 4.46 1.55
C LEU A 53 0.49 5.57 1.36
N LYS A 54 0.36 6.66 2.11
CA LYS A 54 1.22 7.84 1.94
C LYS A 54 2.59 7.66 2.58
N GLU A 55 2.65 7.65 3.89
CA GLU A 55 3.87 7.59 4.68
C GLU A 55 3.61 6.98 6.06
N THR A 56 4.66 6.50 6.67
CA THR A 56 4.68 6.06 8.06
C THR A 56 5.16 7.19 8.96
N TYR A 57 4.59 7.30 10.14
CA TYR A 57 5.03 8.20 11.19
C TYR A 57 5.67 7.41 12.32
N SER A 58 6.78 7.94 12.83
CA SER A 58 7.50 7.37 13.95
C SER A 58 7.79 8.46 14.98
N PRO A 59 7.80 8.17 16.28
CA PRO A 59 8.39 9.06 17.26
C PRO A 59 9.83 9.41 16.88
N VAL A 60 10.28 10.61 17.27
CA VAL A 60 11.64 11.05 16.99
C VAL A 60 12.61 10.09 17.65
N GLY A 61 13.55 9.55 16.88
CA GLY A 61 14.59 8.66 17.37
C GLY A 61 14.29 7.16 17.29
N ASP A 62 13.06 6.75 17.03
CA ASP A 62 12.73 5.34 16.87
C ASP A 62 13.01 4.85 15.44
N ASN A 63 13.39 3.58 15.32
CA ASN A 63 13.45 2.91 14.04
C ASN A 63 12.05 2.96 13.40
N ALA A 64 12.02 3.27 12.12
CA ALA A 64 10.76 3.39 11.40
C ALA A 64 9.96 2.09 11.48
N TYR A 65 8.85 2.20 12.13
CA TYR A 65 7.86 1.14 12.16
C TYR A 65 6.86 1.36 11.05
N SER A 66 6.44 0.30 10.38
CA SER A 66 5.19 0.34 9.63
C SER A 66 4.07 -0.11 10.59
N PRO A 67 3.42 0.80 11.31
CA PRO A 67 2.43 0.44 12.30
C PRO A 67 1.10 0.05 11.66
N VAL A 68 1.07 -0.01 10.33
CA VAL A 68 -0.20 -0.14 9.61
C VAL A 68 -0.93 -1.40 10.01
N LEU A 69 -0.20 -2.40 10.46
CA LEU A 69 -0.83 -3.59 11.02
C LEU A 69 0.10 -4.29 12.01
N ASN A 70 0.08 -3.85 13.22
CA ASN A 70 0.32 -4.78 14.30
C ASN A 70 -1.03 -5.45 14.61
N PRO A 71 -1.21 -6.74 14.31
CA PRO A 71 -2.47 -7.45 14.57
C PRO A 71 -2.84 -7.45 16.05
N ASP A 72 -1.84 -7.29 16.91
CA ASP A 72 -2.01 -7.31 18.37
C ASP A 72 -2.36 -5.94 18.94
N ASN A 73 -2.23 -4.86 18.12
CA ASN A 73 -2.46 -3.49 18.57
C ASN A 73 -3.39 -2.70 17.63
N THR A 74 -4.46 -3.33 17.17
CA THR A 74 -5.47 -2.70 16.30
C THR A 74 -6.21 -1.54 16.95
N ASP A 75 -6.15 -1.40 18.26
CA ASP A 75 -6.93 -0.39 18.99
C ASP A 75 -6.23 0.96 19.15
N SER A 76 -4.90 1.03 18.98
CA SER A 76 -4.12 2.23 19.26
C SER A 76 -3.83 3.10 18.03
N ILE A 77 -4.10 2.65 16.81
CA ILE A 77 -3.66 3.33 15.59
C ILE A 77 -4.76 4.23 15.04
N ARG A 78 -4.66 5.51 15.32
CA ARG A 78 -5.56 6.55 14.77
C ARG A 78 -5.55 6.51 13.25
N GLY A 79 -6.70 6.35 12.61
CA GLY A 79 -6.88 6.39 11.17
C GLY A 79 -6.73 5.07 10.42
N THR A 80 -5.83 4.19 10.83
CA THR A 80 -5.77 2.81 10.35
C THR A 80 -6.89 1.96 10.95
N ASN A 81 -7.42 2.32 12.10
CA ASN A 81 -8.53 1.61 12.76
C ASN A 81 -9.75 1.44 11.86
N ARG A 82 -10.08 2.40 11.00
CA ARG A 82 -11.23 2.26 10.09
C ARG A 82 -10.95 1.27 8.99
N ALA A 83 -9.80 1.37 8.33
CA ALA A 83 -9.42 0.43 7.28
C ALA A 83 -9.24 -0.96 7.87
N SER A 84 -8.56 -1.09 9.01
CA SER A 84 -8.38 -2.35 9.73
C SER A 84 -9.70 -2.94 10.19
N LYS A 85 -10.62 -2.15 10.75
CA LYS A 85 -11.96 -2.63 11.14
C LYS A 85 -12.78 -3.10 9.95
N ILE A 86 -12.77 -2.36 8.84
CA ILE A 86 -13.47 -2.77 7.61
C ILE A 86 -12.88 -4.08 7.09
N LEU A 87 -11.56 -4.20 7.08
CA LEU A 87 -10.87 -5.38 6.59
C LEU A 87 -11.06 -6.58 7.53
N VAL A 88 -10.96 -6.37 8.85
CA VAL A 88 -11.27 -7.43 9.85
C VAL A 88 -12.71 -7.89 9.72
N ASN A 89 -13.66 -6.98 9.53
CA ASN A 89 -15.06 -7.34 9.33
C ASN A 89 -15.31 -8.07 8.01
N SER A 90 -14.51 -7.77 6.98
CA SER A 90 -14.68 -8.36 5.64
C SER A 90 -13.95 -9.70 5.47
N PHE A 91 -12.81 -9.87 6.11
CA PHE A 91 -11.91 -11.01 5.89
C PHE A 91 -11.59 -11.81 7.18
N GLY A 92 -12.03 -11.34 8.33
CA GLY A 92 -11.61 -11.87 9.63
C GLY A 92 -10.19 -11.41 10.00
N LYS A 93 -9.82 -11.60 11.28
CA LYS A 93 -8.50 -11.17 11.79
C LYS A 93 -7.34 -11.89 11.09
N GLU A 94 -7.47 -13.19 10.87
CA GLU A 94 -6.46 -13.97 10.14
C GLU A 94 -6.43 -13.65 8.64
N GLY A 95 -7.60 -13.47 8.03
CA GLY A 95 -7.71 -13.11 6.61
C GLY A 95 -7.12 -11.75 6.28
N LEU A 96 -7.21 -10.80 7.22
CA LEU A 96 -6.60 -9.49 7.09
C LEU A 96 -5.09 -9.55 6.91
N LEU A 97 -4.43 -10.44 7.66
CA LEU A 97 -2.98 -10.55 7.64
C LEU A 97 -2.49 -11.47 6.53
N SER A 98 -3.28 -12.49 6.20
CA SER A 98 -2.87 -13.54 5.25
C SER A 98 -3.03 -13.15 3.79
N GLY A 99 -3.99 -12.28 3.46
CA GLY A 99 -4.31 -11.94 2.06
C GLY A 99 -3.92 -10.53 1.64
N VAL A 100 -3.20 -9.78 2.49
CA VAL A 100 -2.98 -8.36 2.27
C VAL A 100 -1.51 -7.97 2.46
N GLY A 101 -1.00 -7.19 1.51
CA GLY A 101 0.27 -6.49 1.61
C GLY A 101 0.05 -5.00 1.84
N TYR A 102 1.05 -4.35 2.40
CA TYR A 102 1.04 -2.92 2.69
C TYR A 102 2.31 -2.25 2.26
N MET A 103 2.18 -1.08 1.69
CA MET A 103 3.33 -0.26 1.36
C MET A 103 3.00 1.24 1.41
N ASN A 104 4.02 2.03 1.67
CA ASN A 104 3.96 3.48 1.63
C ASN A 104 4.70 4.01 0.39
N ILE A 105 4.22 5.13 -0.17
CA ILE A 105 4.92 5.79 -1.29
C ILE A 105 6.13 6.60 -0.83
N SER A 106 6.18 7.03 0.45
CA SER A 106 7.39 7.53 1.09
C SER A 106 8.03 6.41 1.88
N LYS A 107 9.27 6.06 1.56
CA LYS A 107 10.00 4.97 2.22
C LYS A 107 10.73 5.40 3.47
N LYS A 108 10.82 6.70 3.71
CA LYS A 108 11.35 7.24 4.97
C LYS A 108 10.21 7.58 5.90
N ALA A 109 10.28 7.12 7.14
CA ALA A 109 9.34 7.53 8.17
C ALA A 109 9.46 9.02 8.46
N MET A 110 8.33 9.66 8.62
CA MET A 110 8.22 11.08 8.96
C MET A 110 8.12 11.25 10.46
N ASP A 111 8.72 12.35 10.97
CA ASP A 111 8.58 12.71 12.37
C ASP A 111 7.18 13.24 12.65
N LEU A 112 6.65 12.90 13.82
CA LEU A 112 5.48 13.57 14.36
C LEU A 112 5.90 14.96 14.86
N VAL A 113 5.23 15.99 14.39
CA VAL A 113 5.38 17.35 14.90
C VAL A 113 4.20 17.63 15.85
N ASP A 114 4.49 17.85 17.12
CA ASP A 114 3.48 18.06 18.18
C ASP A 114 2.41 16.94 18.22
N GLY A 115 2.84 15.71 18.02
CA GLY A 115 1.96 14.54 17.96
C GLY A 115 1.01 14.52 16.77
N LYS A 116 1.22 15.40 15.79
CA LYS A 116 0.38 15.53 14.59
C LYS A 116 1.14 15.12 13.34
N THR A 117 0.42 14.45 12.45
CA THR A 117 0.90 14.16 11.10
C THR A 117 0.80 15.43 10.25
N ASN A 118 1.92 15.91 9.74
CA ASN A 118 1.97 17.18 8.99
C ASN A 118 2.57 16.99 7.58
N SER A 119 2.10 15.99 6.85
CA SER A 119 2.55 15.82 5.47
C SER A 119 1.91 16.84 4.54
N LYS A 120 2.70 17.75 4.05
CA LYS A 120 2.31 18.60 2.92
C LYS A 120 2.43 17.79 1.63
N GLY A 121 1.46 17.93 0.72
CA GLY A 121 1.45 17.19 -0.55
C GLY A 121 2.73 17.38 -1.39
N SER A 122 3.39 18.55 -1.27
CA SER A 122 4.68 18.81 -1.94
C SER A 122 5.84 17.99 -1.36
N SER A 123 5.89 17.78 -0.04
CA SER A 123 6.93 16.96 0.59
C SER A 123 6.74 15.49 0.28
N LEU A 124 5.49 15.01 0.26
CA LEU A 124 5.16 13.65 -0.12
C LEU A 124 5.55 13.35 -1.57
N ARG A 125 5.31 14.32 -2.48
CA ARG A 125 5.74 14.19 -3.88
C ARG A 125 7.26 14.06 -4.01
N LYS A 126 8.02 14.88 -3.29
CA LYS A 126 9.49 14.79 -3.28
C LYS A 126 9.95 13.43 -2.74
N SER A 127 9.36 12.96 -1.66
CA SER A 127 9.66 11.64 -1.09
C SER A 127 9.35 10.53 -2.09
N PHE A 128 8.19 10.54 -2.72
CA PHE A 128 7.85 9.56 -3.76
C PHE A 128 8.87 9.56 -4.92
N LEU A 129 9.22 10.73 -5.44
CA LEU A 129 10.17 10.81 -6.55
C LEU A 129 11.56 10.26 -6.19
N ARG A 130 12.01 10.45 -4.95
CA ARG A 130 13.24 9.87 -4.43
C ARG A 130 13.14 8.35 -4.33
N ASP A 131 12.02 7.87 -3.80
CA ASP A 131 11.84 6.48 -3.38
C ASP A 131 11.12 5.61 -4.46
N LYS A 132 10.74 6.18 -5.60
CA LYS A 132 9.87 5.52 -6.57
C LYS A 132 10.42 4.19 -7.11
N LYS A 133 11.74 4.04 -7.19
CA LYS A 133 12.38 2.77 -7.56
C LYS A 133 11.92 1.66 -6.59
N TYR A 134 12.06 1.90 -5.31
CA TYR A 134 11.69 0.95 -4.26
C TYR A 134 10.18 0.67 -4.22
N VAL A 135 9.36 1.72 -4.43
CA VAL A 135 7.89 1.56 -4.51
C VAL A 135 7.52 0.58 -5.61
N TRP A 136 8.08 0.74 -6.81
CA TRP A 136 7.76 -0.13 -7.94
C TRP A 136 8.34 -1.53 -7.81
N GLU A 137 9.56 -1.66 -7.30
CA GLU A 137 10.18 -2.96 -7.08
C GLU A 137 9.43 -3.78 -6.03
N GLN A 138 9.04 -3.17 -4.91
CA GLN A 138 8.21 -3.83 -3.91
C GLN A 138 6.84 -4.23 -4.47
N LEU A 139 6.17 -3.31 -5.18
CA LEU A 139 4.86 -3.61 -5.74
C LEU A 139 4.92 -4.77 -6.75
N LYS A 140 5.96 -4.83 -7.57
CA LYS A 140 6.18 -5.94 -8.50
C LYS A 140 6.47 -7.25 -7.76
N ALA A 141 7.29 -7.21 -6.72
CA ALA A 141 7.62 -8.40 -5.93
C ALA A 141 6.38 -8.98 -5.21
N MET A 142 5.45 -8.13 -4.80
CA MET A 142 4.17 -8.57 -4.19
C MET A 142 3.21 -9.19 -5.21
N ASP A 143 3.38 -8.97 -6.49
CA ASP A 143 2.49 -9.44 -7.58
C ASP A 143 0.99 -9.33 -7.25
N PRO A 144 0.46 -8.14 -6.96
CA PRO A 144 -0.91 -7.99 -6.53
C PRO A 144 -1.90 -8.22 -7.68
N ARG A 145 -3.09 -8.70 -7.34
CA ARG A 145 -4.26 -8.67 -8.24
C ARG A 145 -4.98 -7.32 -8.12
N TYR A 146 -5.03 -6.78 -6.90
CA TYR A 146 -5.68 -5.50 -6.62
C TYR A 146 -4.75 -4.58 -5.85
N VAL A 147 -4.66 -3.33 -6.30
CA VAL A 147 -3.86 -2.28 -5.66
C VAL A 147 -4.81 -1.17 -5.20
N ILE A 148 -4.98 -1.05 -3.89
CA ILE A 148 -5.85 -0.04 -3.29
C ILE A 148 -5.02 1.19 -2.93
N CYS A 149 -5.21 2.27 -3.67
CA CYS A 149 -4.46 3.51 -3.52
C CYS A 149 -5.19 4.48 -2.60
N GLY A 150 -4.82 4.51 -1.32
CA GLY A 150 -5.38 5.40 -0.31
C GLY A 150 -4.90 6.85 -0.44
N GLY A 151 -5.46 7.60 -1.39
CA GLY A 151 -5.04 8.97 -1.70
C GLY A 151 -3.68 9.06 -2.40
N THR A 152 -3.18 7.96 -2.98
CA THR A 152 -1.83 7.85 -3.53
C THR A 152 -1.79 7.63 -5.04
N PHE A 153 -2.91 7.30 -5.68
CA PHE A 153 -2.98 6.98 -7.10
C PHE A 153 -2.37 8.07 -8.01
N GLY A 154 -2.60 9.34 -7.70
CA GLY A 154 -2.05 10.46 -8.47
C GLY A 154 -0.53 10.53 -8.54
N TYR A 155 0.18 9.92 -7.58
CA TYR A 155 1.63 9.79 -7.60
C TYR A 155 2.09 8.68 -8.53
N LEU A 156 1.36 7.56 -8.55
CA LEU A 156 1.69 6.36 -9.33
C LEU A 156 1.31 6.48 -10.80
N TRP A 157 0.24 7.21 -11.09
CA TRP A 157 -0.40 7.26 -12.41
C TRP A 157 0.55 7.47 -13.57
N LYS A 158 1.49 8.41 -13.45
CA LYS A 158 2.39 8.78 -14.55
C LYS A 158 3.36 7.67 -14.95
N ASP A 159 3.68 6.79 -14.01
CA ASP A 159 4.67 5.73 -14.22
C ASP A 159 4.02 4.39 -14.63
N LEU A 160 2.69 4.24 -14.50
CA LEU A 160 2.00 2.96 -14.73
C LEU A 160 2.29 2.36 -16.10
N LYS A 161 2.23 3.17 -17.16
CA LYS A 161 2.47 2.70 -18.52
C LYS A 161 3.90 2.17 -18.68
N SER A 162 4.90 2.88 -18.17
CA SER A 162 6.30 2.47 -18.27
C SER A 162 6.62 1.25 -17.42
N VAL A 163 5.99 1.14 -16.24
CA VAL A 163 6.24 0.06 -15.30
C VAL A 163 5.61 -1.27 -15.75
N TYR A 164 4.40 -1.23 -16.29
CA TYR A 164 3.66 -2.42 -16.70
C TYR A 164 3.66 -2.69 -18.21
N GLY A 165 4.19 -1.75 -19.01
CA GLY A 165 4.23 -1.87 -20.46
C GLY A 165 2.86 -1.87 -21.13
N SER A 166 1.82 -1.40 -20.44
CA SER A 166 0.44 -1.42 -20.91
C SER A 166 -0.27 -0.09 -20.67
N LEU A 167 -1.26 0.19 -21.52
CA LEU A 167 -2.15 1.33 -21.33
C LEU A 167 -3.19 0.99 -20.26
N PHE A 168 -3.43 1.96 -19.37
CA PHE A 168 -4.49 1.87 -18.38
C PHE A 168 -5.68 2.72 -18.80
N TYR A 169 -6.87 2.22 -18.57
CA TYR A 169 -8.12 2.96 -18.77
C TYR A 169 -8.96 2.95 -17.50
N ARG A 170 -9.74 4.01 -17.33
CA ARG A 170 -10.63 4.14 -16.19
C ARG A 170 -11.96 3.44 -16.49
N VAL A 171 -12.31 2.47 -15.66
CA VAL A 171 -13.64 1.89 -15.63
C VAL A 171 -14.51 2.77 -14.71
N LYS A 172 -15.59 3.34 -15.22
CA LYS A 172 -16.54 4.06 -14.37
C LYS A 172 -17.32 3.04 -13.53
N PHE A 173 -17.26 3.20 -12.21
CA PHE A 173 -18.24 2.53 -11.36
C PHE A 173 -19.58 3.25 -11.52
N ILE A 174 -20.59 2.53 -11.98
CA ILE A 174 -21.98 2.95 -11.82
C ILE A 174 -22.40 2.41 -10.45
N SER A 175 -22.14 3.16 -9.40
CA SER A 175 -22.72 2.90 -8.10
C SER A 175 -24.10 3.56 -8.08
N ASN A 176 -25.15 2.76 -8.02
CA ASN A 176 -26.53 3.25 -7.80
C ASN A 176 -26.76 3.79 -6.38
N GLN A 177 -25.77 3.74 -5.53
CA GLN A 177 -25.82 4.35 -4.20
C GLN A 177 -25.20 5.74 -4.31
N LYS A 178 -26.02 6.77 -4.14
CA LYS A 178 -25.57 8.12 -3.79
C LYS A 178 -24.82 8.04 -2.45
N LEU A 179 -23.52 7.80 -2.50
CA LEU A 179 -22.65 8.01 -1.36
C LEU A 179 -22.61 9.51 -1.11
N ASN A 180 -23.51 9.97 -0.23
CA ASN A 180 -23.57 11.32 0.36
C ASN A 180 -22.88 12.44 -0.42
N SER A 181 -23.65 13.32 -1.00
CA SER A 181 -23.44 14.70 -1.49
C SER A 181 -22.04 15.27 -1.85
N HIS A 182 -20.95 14.55 -1.69
CA HIS A 182 -19.64 14.92 -2.15
C HIS A 182 -19.32 14.11 -3.41
N SER A 183 -19.14 14.83 -4.50
CA SER A 183 -18.93 14.34 -5.85
C SER A 183 -18.13 13.01 -5.91
N ASP A 184 -18.73 11.97 -6.46
CA ASP A 184 -18.22 10.60 -6.70
C ASP A 184 -16.95 10.48 -7.54
N THR A 185 -16.26 11.57 -7.77
CA THR A 185 -15.11 11.63 -8.67
C THR A 185 -13.85 10.94 -8.14
N ARG A 186 -13.88 10.44 -6.88
CA ARG A 186 -12.66 9.93 -6.22
C ARG A 186 -12.56 8.43 -6.03
N LEU A 187 -13.64 7.68 -6.26
CA LEU A 187 -13.56 6.24 -6.38
C LEU A 187 -13.46 5.87 -7.86
N SER A 188 -12.32 5.41 -8.28
CA SER A 188 -12.12 5.01 -9.67
C SER A 188 -11.37 3.70 -9.74
N LEU A 189 -11.79 2.85 -10.65
CA LEU A 189 -11.12 1.60 -10.96
C LEU A 189 -10.39 1.75 -12.29
N TRP A 190 -9.14 1.33 -12.33
CA TRP A 190 -8.26 1.41 -13.47
C TRP A 190 -7.75 0.03 -13.85
N ARG A 191 -7.88 -0.32 -15.11
CA ARG A 191 -7.45 -1.61 -15.65
C ARG A 191 -6.46 -1.41 -16.79
N MET A 192 -5.60 -2.41 -17.00
CA MET A 192 -4.80 -2.52 -18.20
C MET A 192 -5.66 -2.94 -19.39
N LYS A 193 -5.26 -2.51 -20.59
CA LYS A 193 -5.98 -2.82 -21.81
C LYS A 193 -5.87 -4.30 -22.19
N ASP A 194 -4.72 -4.86 -22.00
CA ASP A 194 -4.28 -6.18 -22.49
C ASP A 194 -4.00 -7.22 -21.41
N LYS A 195 -4.15 -6.85 -20.14
CA LYS A 195 -3.95 -7.74 -19.00
C LYS A 195 -5.06 -7.57 -17.96
N ALA A 196 -5.46 -8.69 -17.37
CA ALA A 196 -6.48 -8.68 -16.33
C ALA A 196 -6.01 -7.99 -15.03
N TYR A 197 -4.74 -8.12 -14.69
CA TYR A 197 -4.16 -7.66 -13.42
C TYR A 197 -2.81 -6.99 -13.61
N PRO A 198 -2.40 -6.09 -12.68
CA PRO A 198 -3.18 -5.64 -11.53
C PRO A 198 -4.29 -4.64 -11.90
N VAL A 199 -5.31 -4.62 -11.06
CA VAL A 199 -6.38 -3.60 -11.08
C VAL A 199 -6.07 -2.56 -10.02
N PHE A 200 -6.00 -1.28 -10.40
CA PHE A 200 -5.80 -0.18 -9.46
C PHE A 200 -7.13 0.42 -9.05
N ILE A 201 -7.31 0.58 -7.74
CA ILE A 201 -8.49 1.19 -7.12
C ILE A 201 -8.06 2.49 -6.46
N GLN A 202 -8.43 3.60 -7.07
CA GLN A 202 -8.23 4.92 -6.49
C GLN A 202 -9.30 5.19 -5.44
N THR A 203 -8.89 5.50 -4.21
CA THR A 203 -9.79 5.81 -3.11
C THR A 203 -9.21 6.93 -2.24
N TYR A 204 -9.99 7.38 -1.26
CA TYR A 204 -9.51 8.28 -0.22
C TYR A 204 -8.51 7.59 0.71
N HIS A 205 -7.66 8.38 1.35
CA HIS A 205 -6.86 7.87 2.45
C HIS A 205 -7.78 7.42 3.59
N PRO A 206 -7.51 6.27 4.24
CA PRO A 206 -8.37 5.74 5.30
C PRO A 206 -8.60 6.69 6.49
N SER A 207 -7.63 7.58 6.76
CA SER A 207 -7.73 8.59 7.81
C SER A 207 -8.40 9.90 7.36
N CYS A 208 -8.90 9.99 6.11
CA CYS A 208 -9.58 11.20 5.66
C CYS A 208 -10.88 11.38 6.46
N PRO A 209 -11.07 12.52 7.17
CA PRO A 209 -12.32 12.79 7.84
C PRO A 209 -13.44 12.91 6.79
N ARG A 210 -14.61 12.37 7.14
CA ARG A 210 -15.83 12.50 6.33
C ARG A 210 -16.50 13.83 6.59
#